data_f5fd2f733bed3e37f216cef772f21dd5
#
_entry.id   f5fd2f733bed3e37f216cef772f21dd5
#
_cell.length_a   1.000
_cell.length_b   1.000
_cell.length_c   1.000
_cell.angle_alpha   90.00
_cell.angle_beta   90.00
_cell.angle_gamma   90.00
#
_symmetry.space_group_name_H-M   'P 1'
#
loop_
_entity.id
_entity.type
_entity.pdbx_description
1 polymer ?
#
loop_
_entity_poly.entity_id
_entity_poly.type
_entity_poly.pdbx_seq_one_letter_code
_entity_poly.pdbx_strand_id
1 'polypeptide(L)'
;MEHVFVDTNIVIDLLQKRENFYQEAQELFTKADRKKLKLYISALTFTNTYYILSKYYSFSEAKKILSKFKVLVEVLPTTDKIIDLALASDFNDFEDAIQFYTALESNLHVIITRNKKNFKNNLIPVFSAKEFLKK
;
A
#
# COMPACT_ATOMS: atom_id res chain seq x y z
N MET A 1 12.36 -5.54 13.64
CA MET A 1 11.97 -4.71 12.48
C MET A 1 10.46 -4.73 12.33
N GLU A 2 9.85 -3.57 12.19
CA GLU A 2 8.39 -3.46 12.07
C GLU A 2 7.93 -3.84 10.67
N HIS A 3 6.80 -4.57 10.57
CA HIS A 3 6.21 -5.04 9.34
C HIS A 3 4.90 -4.29 9.11
N VAL A 4 4.79 -3.57 8.00
CA VAL A 4 3.73 -2.60 7.77
C VAL A 4 3.12 -2.77 6.39
N PHE A 5 1.79 -2.76 6.32
CA PHE A 5 1.06 -2.79 5.05
C PHE A 5 0.83 -1.37 4.54
N VAL A 6 1.07 -1.15 3.25
CA VAL A 6 0.93 0.18 2.64
C VAL A 6 -0.13 0.14 1.54
N ASP A 7 -1.09 1.06 1.64
CA ASP A 7 -2.17 1.18 0.65
C ASP A 7 -1.67 1.82 -0.64
N THR A 8 -2.40 1.59 -1.72
CA THR A 8 -2.06 2.04 -3.08
C THR A 8 -1.79 3.54 -3.17
N ASN A 9 -2.59 4.37 -2.48
CA ASN A 9 -2.43 5.83 -2.57
C ASN A 9 -1.05 6.30 -2.10
N ILE A 10 -0.46 5.62 -1.13
CA ILE A 10 0.89 5.97 -0.64
C ILE A 10 1.95 5.63 -1.70
N VAL A 11 1.80 4.49 -2.37
CA VAL A 11 2.70 4.09 -3.45
C VAL A 11 2.66 5.11 -4.58
N ILE A 12 1.47 5.54 -4.97
CA ILE A 12 1.29 6.52 -6.03
C ILE A 12 1.85 7.88 -5.63
N ASP A 13 1.69 8.29 -4.37
CA ASP A 13 2.27 9.52 -3.85
C ASP A 13 3.79 9.55 -4.05
N LEU A 14 4.44 8.40 -3.86
CA LEU A 14 5.87 8.26 -4.10
C LEU A 14 6.20 8.34 -5.59
N LEU A 15 5.56 7.49 -6.39
CA LEU A 15 5.96 7.27 -7.79
C LEU A 15 5.56 8.42 -8.71
N GLN A 16 4.48 9.13 -8.39
CA GLN A 16 4.07 10.33 -9.12
C GLN A 16 4.51 11.63 -8.46
N LYS A 17 5.23 11.55 -7.36
CA LYS A 17 5.74 12.71 -6.62
C LYS A 17 4.62 13.71 -6.33
N ARG A 18 3.51 13.20 -5.79
CA ARG A 18 2.33 14.04 -5.52
C ARG A 18 2.63 15.12 -4.48
N GLU A 19 2.40 16.37 -4.86
CA GLU A 19 2.56 17.52 -3.99
C GLU A 19 1.77 17.31 -2.69
N ASN A 20 2.34 17.74 -1.57
CA ASN A 20 1.81 17.62 -0.21
C ASN A 20 1.90 16.20 0.41
N PHE A 21 2.18 15.17 -0.38
CA PHE A 21 2.24 13.79 0.13
C PHE A 21 3.56 13.09 -0.18
N TYR A 22 4.28 13.56 -1.18
CA TYR A 22 5.50 12.91 -1.67
C TYR A 22 6.57 12.80 -0.58
N GLN A 23 6.76 13.85 0.22
CA GLN A 23 7.85 13.89 1.18
C GLN A 23 7.73 12.80 2.24
N GLU A 24 6.53 12.62 2.81
CA GLU A 24 6.30 11.57 3.79
C GLU A 24 6.39 10.17 3.16
N ALA A 25 5.88 10.02 1.94
CA ALA A 25 6.00 8.75 1.22
C ALA A 25 7.47 8.41 0.98
N GLN A 26 8.25 9.38 0.51
CA GLN A 26 9.68 9.19 0.28
C GLN A 26 10.42 8.78 1.55
N GLU A 27 10.12 9.44 2.66
CA GLU A 27 10.75 9.11 3.94
C GLU A 27 10.41 7.69 4.39
N LEU A 28 9.15 7.29 4.22
CA LEU A 28 8.69 5.94 4.56
C LEU A 28 9.46 4.89 3.75
N PHE A 29 9.52 5.05 2.43
CA PHE A 29 10.20 4.09 1.57
C PHE A 29 11.72 4.13 1.72
N THR A 30 12.29 5.27 2.09
CA THR A 30 13.71 5.37 2.44
C THR A 30 14.03 4.51 3.66
N LYS A 31 13.15 4.50 4.67
CA LYS A 31 13.33 3.62 5.83
C LYS A 31 13.32 2.15 5.44
N ALA A 32 12.47 1.78 4.49
CA ALA A 32 12.44 0.41 3.97
C ALA A 32 13.74 0.07 3.22
N ASP A 33 14.23 0.99 2.40
CA ASP A 33 15.48 0.83 1.67
C ASP A 33 16.66 0.62 2.62
N ARG A 34 16.63 1.32 3.75
CA ARG A 34 17.66 1.22 4.80
C ARG A 34 17.42 0.06 5.76
N LYS A 35 16.46 -0.79 5.47
CA LYS A 35 16.11 -1.99 6.26
C LYS A 35 15.72 -1.68 7.70
N LYS A 36 15.12 -0.52 7.92
CA LYS A 36 14.57 -0.14 9.23
C LYS A 36 13.11 -0.56 9.39
N LEU A 37 12.44 -0.81 8.27
CA LEU A 37 11.07 -1.29 8.19
C LEU A 37 11.00 -2.35 7.11
N LYS A 38 9.97 -3.20 7.19
CA LYS A 38 9.61 -4.04 6.05
C LYS A 38 8.21 -3.63 5.60
N LEU A 39 8.09 -3.19 4.34
CA LEU A 39 6.83 -2.73 3.78
C LEU A 39 6.24 -3.79 2.88
N TYR A 40 4.92 -3.96 2.99
CA TYR A 40 4.15 -4.95 2.24
C TYR A 40 3.07 -4.23 1.44
N ILE A 41 2.85 -4.68 0.23
CA ILE A 41 1.73 -4.21 -0.58
C ILE A 41 1.03 -5.41 -1.19
N SER A 42 -0.22 -5.22 -1.64
CA SER A 42 -0.95 -6.29 -2.31
C SER A 42 -0.58 -6.37 -3.78
N ALA A 43 -0.81 -7.54 -4.39
CA ALA A 43 -0.70 -7.69 -5.84
C ALA A 43 -1.62 -6.72 -6.57
N LEU A 44 -2.79 -6.44 -5.99
CA LEU A 44 -3.74 -5.45 -6.53
C LEU A 44 -3.10 -4.07 -6.68
N THR A 45 -2.30 -3.65 -5.71
CA THR A 45 -1.60 -2.37 -5.75
C THR A 45 -0.69 -2.26 -6.98
N PHE A 46 0.03 -3.32 -7.34
CA PHE A 46 0.86 -3.29 -8.53
C PHE A 46 0.05 -3.07 -9.80
N THR A 47 -1.05 -3.79 -9.94
CA THR A 47 -1.92 -3.68 -11.11
C THR A 47 -2.50 -2.27 -11.22
N ASN A 48 -3.02 -1.75 -10.12
CA ASN A 48 -3.62 -0.41 -10.11
C ASN A 48 -2.57 0.67 -10.36
N THR A 49 -1.39 0.54 -9.78
CA THR A 49 -0.29 1.50 -9.95
C THR A 49 0.19 1.50 -11.40
N TYR A 50 0.36 0.32 -11.99
CA TYR A 50 0.74 0.21 -13.41
C TYR A 50 -0.25 0.95 -14.30
N TYR A 51 -1.55 0.73 -14.07
CA TYR A 51 -2.61 1.37 -14.84
C TYR A 51 -2.52 2.89 -14.76
N ILE A 52 -2.32 3.43 -13.56
CA ILE A 52 -2.20 4.87 -13.36
C ILE A 52 -0.94 5.43 -14.01
N LEU A 53 0.21 4.77 -13.83
CA LEU A 53 1.47 5.21 -14.43
C LEU A 53 1.41 5.20 -15.96
N SER A 54 0.70 4.22 -16.55
CA SER A 54 0.62 4.11 -18.00
C SER A 54 -0.17 5.24 -18.67
N LYS A 55 -0.86 6.08 -17.89
CA LYS A 55 -1.50 7.30 -18.41
C LYS A 55 -0.50 8.43 -18.64
N TYR A 56 0.66 8.37 -17.99
CA TYR A 56 1.67 9.44 -18.01
C TYR A 56 2.98 9.00 -18.64
N TYR A 57 3.23 7.70 -18.70
CA TYR A 57 4.47 7.10 -19.20
C TYR A 57 4.12 6.03 -20.24
N SER A 58 5.10 5.68 -21.08
CA SER A 58 4.95 4.52 -21.95
C SER A 58 4.85 3.25 -21.09
N PHE A 59 4.36 2.16 -21.67
CA PHE A 59 4.28 0.87 -20.96
C PHE A 59 5.67 0.41 -20.52
N SER A 60 6.68 0.62 -21.35
CA SER A 60 8.06 0.25 -21.04
C SER A 60 8.59 1.04 -19.84
N GLU A 61 8.34 2.35 -19.81
CA GLU A 61 8.77 3.20 -18.72
C GLU A 61 8.04 2.86 -17.41
N ALA A 62 6.73 2.62 -17.48
CA ALA A 62 5.95 2.23 -16.31
C ALA A 62 6.49 0.94 -15.70
N LYS A 63 6.82 -0.04 -16.52
CA LYS A 63 7.40 -1.31 -16.06
C LYS A 63 8.76 -1.10 -15.40
N LYS A 64 9.58 -0.22 -15.94
CA LYS A 64 10.88 0.11 -15.34
C LYS A 64 10.72 0.75 -13.96
N ILE A 65 9.78 1.69 -13.83
CA ILE A 65 9.49 2.34 -12.55
C ILE A 65 9.06 1.30 -11.53
N LEU A 66 8.13 0.42 -11.90
CA LEU A 66 7.64 -0.62 -11.00
C LEU A 66 8.71 -1.66 -10.65
N SER A 67 9.59 -2.00 -11.59
CA SER A 67 10.67 -2.95 -11.33
C SER A 67 11.63 -2.42 -10.28
N LYS A 68 11.95 -1.13 -10.34
CA LYS A 68 12.80 -0.49 -9.33
C LYS A 68 12.09 -0.40 -7.99
N PHE A 69 10.81 -0.06 -8.01
CA PHE A 69 10.00 0.05 -6.80
C PHE A 69 9.87 -1.29 -6.09
N LYS A 70 9.72 -2.38 -6.85
CA LYS A 70 9.49 -3.71 -6.30
C LYS A 70 10.59 -4.14 -5.32
N VAL A 71 11.79 -3.64 -5.47
CA VAL A 71 12.93 -3.95 -4.56
C VAL A 71 12.66 -3.46 -3.14
N LEU A 72 11.81 -2.46 -2.97
CA LEU A 72 11.54 -1.82 -1.68
C LEU A 72 10.43 -2.50 -0.88
N VAL A 73 9.70 -3.42 -1.47
CA VAL A 73 8.48 -3.97 -0.85
C VAL A 73 8.39 -5.48 -1.03
N GLU A 74 7.60 -6.09 -0.15
CA GLU A 74 7.16 -7.48 -0.28
C GLU A 74 5.75 -7.46 -0.85
N VAL A 75 5.47 -8.29 -1.87
CA VAL A 75 4.15 -8.35 -2.51
C VAL A 75 3.36 -9.51 -1.95
N LEU A 76 2.14 -9.22 -1.50
CA LEU A 76 1.23 -10.22 -0.95
C LEU A 76 0.17 -10.60 -1.98
N PRO A 77 -0.16 -11.90 -2.10
CA PRO A 77 -1.16 -12.34 -3.08
C PRO A 77 -2.58 -11.96 -2.65
N THR A 78 -3.46 -11.79 -3.64
CA THR A 78 -4.88 -11.68 -3.42
C THR A 78 -5.48 -13.06 -3.62
N THR A 79 -5.82 -13.74 -2.53
CA THR A 79 -6.28 -15.13 -2.57
C THR A 79 -7.79 -15.22 -2.69
N ASP A 80 -8.29 -16.42 -3.01
CA ASP A 80 -9.70 -16.71 -3.03
C ASP A 80 -10.34 -16.39 -1.67
N LYS A 81 -9.69 -16.76 -0.58
CA LYS A 81 -10.16 -16.46 0.77
C LYS A 81 -10.31 -14.97 1.03
N ILE A 82 -9.35 -14.16 0.57
CA ILE A 82 -9.40 -12.70 0.71
C ILE A 82 -10.61 -12.14 -0.05
N ILE A 83 -10.87 -12.64 -1.25
CA ILE A 83 -12.04 -12.24 -2.04
C ILE A 83 -13.33 -12.55 -1.27
N ASP A 84 -13.45 -13.75 -0.73
CA ASP A 84 -14.64 -14.16 0.04
C ASP A 84 -14.85 -13.26 1.26
N LEU A 85 -13.79 -12.98 2.00
CA LEU A 85 -13.85 -12.11 3.17
C LEU A 85 -14.28 -10.69 2.80
N ALA A 86 -13.73 -10.17 1.70
CA ALA A 86 -14.08 -8.83 1.23
C ALA A 86 -15.54 -8.74 0.80
N LEU A 87 -16.03 -9.76 0.10
CA LEU A 87 -17.44 -9.82 -0.34
C LEU A 87 -18.40 -9.88 0.84
N ALA A 88 -18.03 -10.52 1.93
CA ALA A 88 -18.86 -10.65 3.14
C ALA A 88 -18.73 -9.48 4.10
N SER A 89 -17.83 -8.53 3.82
CA SER A 89 -17.52 -7.43 4.75
C SER A 89 -18.50 -6.27 4.64
N ASP A 90 -18.44 -5.37 5.63
CA ASP A 90 -19.20 -4.13 5.65
C ASP A 90 -18.47 -2.96 5.03
N PHE A 91 -17.31 -3.20 4.40
CA PHE A 91 -16.57 -2.13 3.74
C PHE A 91 -17.38 -1.58 2.57
N ASN A 92 -17.47 -0.26 2.47
CA ASN A 92 -18.19 0.40 1.38
C ASN A 92 -17.45 0.27 0.05
N ASP A 93 -16.13 0.23 0.09
CA ASP A 93 -15.28 0.13 -1.09
C ASP A 93 -14.66 -1.26 -1.13
N PHE A 94 -14.92 -2.01 -2.22
CA PHE A 94 -14.45 -3.38 -2.36
C PHE A 94 -12.92 -3.47 -2.40
N GLU A 95 -12.28 -2.50 -3.07
CA GLU A 95 -10.82 -2.46 -3.16
C GLU A 95 -10.19 -2.27 -1.78
N ASP A 96 -10.77 -1.38 -0.96
CA ASP A 96 -10.29 -1.17 0.41
C ASP A 96 -10.48 -2.43 1.25
N ALA A 97 -11.58 -3.16 1.03
CA ALA A 97 -11.81 -4.44 1.70
C ALA A 97 -10.72 -5.44 1.33
N ILE A 98 -10.36 -5.56 0.06
CA ILE A 98 -9.29 -6.43 -0.40
C ILE A 98 -7.97 -6.06 0.30
N GLN A 99 -7.65 -4.76 0.36
CA GLN A 99 -6.44 -4.30 1.02
C GLN A 99 -6.43 -4.67 2.50
N PHE A 100 -7.53 -4.41 3.18
CA PHE A 100 -7.64 -4.71 4.62
C PHE A 100 -7.44 -6.21 4.89
N TYR A 101 -8.14 -7.07 4.15
CA TYR A 101 -8.06 -8.51 4.39
C TYR A 101 -6.72 -9.11 3.92
N THR A 102 -6.07 -8.47 2.95
CA THR A 102 -4.70 -8.86 2.59
C THR A 102 -3.76 -8.66 3.77
N ALA A 103 -3.86 -7.50 4.43
CA ALA A 103 -3.04 -7.21 5.61
C ALA A 103 -3.39 -8.16 6.77
N LEU A 104 -4.67 -8.36 7.02
CA LEU A 104 -5.13 -9.19 8.13
C LEU A 104 -4.71 -10.65 7.97
N GLU A 105 -4.86 -11.22 6.78
CA GLU A 105 -4.50 -12.62 6.50
C GLU A 105 -3.00 -12.87 6.54
N SER A 106 -2.19 -11.82 6.38
CA SER A 106 -0.73 -11.92 6.51
C SER A 106 -0.24 -11.55 7.91
N ASN A 107 -1.14 -11.40 8.86
CA ASN A 107 -0.84 -11.06 10.26
C ASN A 107 -0.06 -9.77 10.41
N LEU A 108 -0.36 -8.79 9.57
CA LEU A 108 0.24 -7.46 9.68
C LEU A 108 -0.55 -6.63 10.69
N HIS A 109 0.14 -5.82 11.47
CA HIS A 109 -0.44 -5.12 12.61
C HIS A 109 -0.53 -3.61 12.40
N VAL A 110 -0.19 -3.11 11.22
CA VAL A 110 -0.27 -1.68 10.89
C VAL A 110 -0.62 -1.52 9.42
N ILE A 111 -1.55 -0.62 9.14
CA ILE A 111 -1.89 -0.20 7.77
C ILE A 111 -1.59 1.28 7.65
N ILE A 112 -0.90 1.68 6.58
CA ILE A 112 -0.66 3.09 6.25
C ILE A 112 -1.47 3.45 5.01
N THR A 113 -2.32 4.48 5.14
CA THR A 113 -3.19 4.97 4.07
C THR A 113 -3.52 6.44 4.26
N ARG A 114 -3.86 7.14 3.17
CA ARG A 114 -4.41 8.50 3.27
C ARG A 114 -5.92 8.50 3.57
N ASN A 115 -6.59 7.38 3.37
CA ASN A 115 -8.04 7.25 3.53
C ASN A 115 -8.42 6.50 4.79
N LYS A 116 -7.98 6.99 5.94
CA LYS A 116 -8.19 6.30 7.22
C LYS A 116 -9.66 5.98 7.50
N LYS A 117 -10.58 6.85 7.10
CA LYS A 117 -12.03 6.63 7.31
C LYS A 117 -12.52 5.35 6.63
N ASN A 118 -11.94 5.00 5.49
CA ASN A 118 -12.37 3.83 4.72
C ASN A 118 -11.89 2.52 5.34
N PHE A 119 -10.97 2.60 6.31
CA PHE A 119 -10.38 1.44 6.97
C PHE A 119 -10.78 1.35 8.44
N LYS A 120 -11.89 1.97 8.83
CA LYS A 120 -12.36 1.89 10.22
C LYS A 120 -12.59 0.43 10.61
N ASN A 121 -11.90 0.01 11.68
CA ASN A 121 -11.98 -1.35 12.19
C ASN A 121 -11.41 -1.38 13.61
N ASN A 122 -11.58 -2.49 14.30
CA ASN A 122 -11.04 -2.69 15.64
C ASN A 122 -9.96 -3.76 15.70
N LEU A 123 -9.41 -4.17 14.54
CA LEU A 123 -8.44 -5.27 14.45
C LEU A 123 -7.03 -4.79 14.13
N ILE A 124 -6.88 -3.80 13.23
CA ILE A 124 -5.58 -3.31 12.78
C ILE A 124 -5.53 -1.79 12.91
N PRO A 125 -4.56 -1.23 13.66
CA PRO A 125 -4.35 0.23 13.69
C PRO A 125 -4.03 0.79 12.31
N VAL A 126 -4.60 1.95 12.01
CA VAL A 126 -4.48 2.60 10.70
C VAL A 126 -3.90 4.00 10.89
N PHE A 127 -2.84 4.30 10.15
CA PHE A 127 -2.12 5.58 10.23
C PHE A 127 -1.95 6.21 8.86
N SER A 128 -1.86 7.54 8.81
CA SER A 128 -1.27 8.20 7.65
C SER A 128 0.25 8.00 7.69
N ALA A 129 0.94 8.23 6.58
CA ALA A 129 2.40 8.15 6.55
C ALA A 129 3.00 9.13 7.57
N LYS A 130 2.47 10.35 7.62
CA LYS A 130 2.94 11.38 8.55
C LYS A 130 2.79 10.94 10.02
N GLU A 131 1.63 10.40 10.37
CA GLU A 131 1.40 9.90 11.74
C GLU A 131 2.34 8.75 12.09
N PHE A 132 2.50 7.83 11.18
CA PHE A 132 3.37 6.67 11.40
C PHE A 132 4.82 7.09 11.63
N LEU A 133 5.31 8.04 10.85
CA LEU A 133 6.70 8.51 10.94
C LEU A 133 6.99 9.26 12.25
N LYS A 134 5.96 9.76 12.92
CA LYS A 134 6.10 10.48 14.20
C LYS A 134 6.09 9.56 15.42
N LYS A 135 5.82 8.30 15.23
CA LYS A 135 5.77 7.33 16.34
C LYS A 135 7.14 7.12 16.98
#